data_3e642e38c59729a17996b1f54b620355
#
_entry.id   3e642e38c59729a17996b1f54b620355
#
_cell.length_a   1.000
_cell.length_b   1.000
_cell.length_c   1.000
_cell.angle_alpha   90.00
_cell.angle_beta   90.00
_cell.angle_gamma   90.00
#
_symmetry.space_group_name_H-M   'P 1'
#
loop_
_entity.id
_entity.type
_entity.pdbx_description
1 polymer ?
#
loop_
_entity_poly.entity_id
_entity_poly.type
_entity_poly.pdbx_seq_one_letter_code
_entity_poly.pdbx_strand_id
1 'polypeptide(L)'
;MPPSLRPEHVLATILSSTEYGLLSFSLDGTIQSWSGGAEQLYGYAAAEITGRPVTMLLPIYQVPACEEFLRAAKNGVFATCENTERLRKDGSRIRVALKRAAVRDETGSVMGILETASAAGLHAQSRAAEGHLPSLLEQMPAILWTTDQNLRIISSWGAGFGRSKVKASELVGRTLYDYLKCQDPHAAPIAQHAEALRGISTYFEYRHGNRHFGVHLRPLRTASGEITGCIGAGIDITDRKKREEQIRHQATHDALTGLANYREFMDTLEVEVRRAERSKHVFALLLLDLDELKAINDKYGHLVGNRALKRLSEVIKDHSRATDLAARYGGDEFAVVLIDADPGMANRIAQRVERAFRAGQERPPLTVSIGVSIYPEDGRTAAQLLEAADRHLYKRKKAAHTQGVSTG
;
A
#
# COMPACT_ATOMS: atom_id res chain seq x y z
N MET A 1 13.14 -5.47 3.10
CA MET A 1 11.95 -5.08 2.32
C MET A 1 11.04 -6.29 2.23
N PRO A 2 9.77 -6.23 2.67
CA PRO A 2 8.84 -7.31 2.42
C PRO A 2 8.56 -7.39 0.91
N PRO A 3 8.38 -8.59 0.35
CA PRO A 3 8.11 -8.73 -1.07
C PRO A 3 6.82 -7.99 -1.43
N SER A 4 6.92 -7.03 -2.33
CA SER A 4 5.75 -6.38 -2.92
C SER A 4 4.93 -7.45 -3.63
N LEU A 5 3.62 -7.50 -3.38
CA LEU A 5 2.67 -8.27 -4.17
C LEU A 5 2.73 -7.76 -5.62
N ARG A 6 3.54 -8.42 -6.44
CA ARG A 6 3.60 -8.13 -7.87
C ARG A 6 2.31 -8.65 -8.52
N PRO A 7 1.80 -8.02 -9.58
CA PRO A 7 0.63 -8.50 -10.32
C PRO A 7 0.73 -9.97 -10.71
N GLU A 8 1.96 -10.46 -10.91
CA GLU A 8 2.29 -11.86 -11.19
C GLU A 8 1.87 -12.81 -10.06
N HIS A 9 2.01 -12.40 -8.79
CA HIS A 9 1.61 -13.21 -7.65
C HIS A 9 0.08 -13.26 -7.46
N VAL A 10 -0.62 -12.18 -7.81
CA VAL A 10 -2.10 -12.15 -7.76
C VAL A 10 -2.66 -13.04 -8.87
N LEU A 11 -2.10 -12.97 -10.08
CA LEU A 11 -2.44 -13.89 -11.17
C LEU A 11 -2.11 -15.33 -10.80
N ALA A 12 -0.96 -15.61 -10.21
CA ALA A 12 -0.59 -16.96 -9.75
C ALA A 12 -1.56 -17.49 -8.68
N THR A 13 -2.04 -16.65 -7.77
CA THR A 13 -3.03 -17.05 -6.76
C THR A 13 -4.41 -17.31 -7.39
N ILE A 14 -4.84 -16.52 -8.36
CA ILE A 14 -6.07 -16.74 -9.12
C ILE A 14 -5.95 -18.04 -9.92
N LEU A 15 -4.80 -18.28 -10.54
CA LEU A 15 -4.53 -19.48 -11.35
C LEU A 15 -4.40 -20.75 -10.49
N SER A 16 -3.97 -20.65 -9.23
CA SER A 16 -3.84 -21.79 -8.32
C SER A 16 -5.16 -22.23 -7.67
N SER A 17 -6.20 -21.40 -7.71
CA SER A 17 -7.52 -21.69 -7.12
C SER A 17 -8.55 -22.24 -8.11
N THR A 18 -8.18 -22.46 -9.38
CA THR A 18 -9.10 -22.96 -10.40
C THR A 18 -9.00 -24.48 -10.54
N GLU A 19 -10.15 -25.18 -10.67
CA GLU A 19 -10.24 -26.61 -11.01
C GLU A 19 -9.74 -26.91 -12.44
N TYR A 20 -9.36 -25.88 -13.20
CA TYR A 20 -8.82 -26.00 -14.55
C TYR A 20 -7.30 -26.06 -14.51
N GLY A 21 -6.71 -26.99 -15.25
CA GLY A 21 -5.30 -27.02 -15.53
C GLY A 21 -4.91 -25.83 -16.41
N LEU A 22 -4.16 -24.89 -15.87
CA LEU A 22 -3.60 -23.76 -16.62
C LEU A 22 -2.11 -23.99 -16.78
N LEU A 23 -1.63 -23.90 -18.01
CA LEU A 23 -0.21 -23.97 -18.31
C LEU A 23 0.13 -23.01 -19.46
N SER A 24 1.35 -22.53 -19.47
CA SER A 24 1.89 -21.77 -20.59
C SER A 24 3.16 -22.43 -21.10
N PHE A 25 3.38 -22.30 -22.40
CA PHE A 25 4.59 -22.80 -23.04
C PHE A 25 5.02 -21.85 -24.17
N SER A 26 6.34 -21.81 -24.40
CA SER A 26 6.95 -21.03 -25.47
C SER A 26 6.65 -21.61 -26.85
N LEU A 27 6.97 -20.88 -27.91
CA LEU A 27 6.74 -21.33 -29.30
C LEU A 27 7.60 -22.51 -29.74
N ASP A 28 8.61 -22.90 -28.94
CA ASP A 28 9.36 -24.17 -29.10
C ASP A 28 8.74 -25.34 -28.34
N GLY A 29 7.64 -25.08 -27.60
CA GLY A 29 6.93 -26.08 -26.82
C GLY A 29 7.42 -26.29 -25.39
N THR A 30 8.34 -25.45 -24.89
CA THR A 30 8.86 -25.56 -23.50
C THR A 30 7.86 -24.98 -22.52
N ILE A 31 7.44 -25.75 -21.52
CA ILE A 31 6.49 -25.34 -20.47
C ILE A 31 7.14 -24.27 -19.58
N GLN A 32 6.47 -23.12 -19.44
CA GLN A 32 6.95 -21.97 -18.69
C GLN A 32 6.16 -21.73 -17.38
N SER A 33 4.89 -22.07 -17.34
CA SER A 33 4.08 -21.97 -16.14
C SER A 33 3.15 -23.16 -15.98
N TRP A 34 2.80 -23.49 -14.73
CA TRP A 34 2.03 -24.64 -14.35
C TRP A 34 1.18 -24.35 -13.11
N SER A 35 -0.12 -24.44 -13.19
CA SER A 35 -1.02 -24.14 -12.08
C SER A 35 -1.27 -25.35 -11.19
N GLY A 36 -1.77 -25.12 -9.96
CA GLY A 36 -2.21 -26.17 -9.05
C GLY A 36 -3.33 -27.06 -9.65
N GLY A 37 -4.21 -26.49 -10.48
CA GLY A 37 -5.19 -27.27 -11.24
C GLY A 37 -4.55 -28.18 -12.28
N ALA A 38 -3.43 -27.76 -12.89
CA ALA A 38 -2.68 -28.63 -13.79
C ALA A 38 -1.93 -29.74 -13.02
N GLU A 39 -1.43 -29.46 -11.81
CA GLU A 39 -0.86 -30.49 -10.93
C GLU A 39 -1.89 -31.57 -10.61
N GLN A 40 -3.10 -31.17 -10.24
CA GLN A 40 -4.19 -32.12 -9.94
C GLN A 40 -4.63 -32.93 -11.18
N LEU A 41 -4.71 -32.27 -12.33
CA LEU A 41 -5.18 -32.88 -13.57
C LEU A 41 -4.17 -33.89 -14.14
N TYR A 42 -2.87 -33.52 -14.15
CA TYR A 42 -1.81 -34.29 -14.82
C TYR A 42 -0.89 -35.04 -13.87
N GLY A 43 -0.88 -34.72 -12.56
CA GLY A 43 -0.09 -35.41 -11.55
C GLY A 43 1.38 -34.98 -11.47
N TYR A 44 1.82 -33.97 -12.21
CA TYR A 44 3.18 -33.38 -12.16
C TYR A 44 3.18 -32.15 -11.25
N ALA A 45 4.15 -32.06 -10.34
CA ALA A 45 4.40 -30.81 -9.62
C ALA A 45 5.05 -29.75 -10.56
N ALA A 46 4.76 -28.47 -10.32
CA ALA A 46 5.30 -27.37 -11.15
C ALA A 46 6.81 -27.43 -11.30
N ALA A 47 7.54 -27.73 -10.20
CA ALA A 47 8.99 -27.85 -10.19
C ALA A 47 9.55 -29.00 -11.05
N GLU A 48 8.73 -30.03 -11.34
CA GLU A 48 9.16 -31.20 -12.11
C GLU A 48 8.97 -31.01 -13.62
N ILE A 49 7.96 -30.21 -14.01
CA ILE A 49 7.54 -30.14 -15.41
C ILE A 49 7.88 -28.78 -16.07
N THR A 50 8.08 -27.73 -15.28
CA THR A 50 8.54 -26.44 -15.84
C THR A 50 9.91 -26.62 -16.46
N GLY A 51 10.08 -26.08 -17.67
CA GLY A 51 11.29 -26.26 -18.48
C GLY A 51 11.29 -27.55 -19.31
N ARG A 52 10.27 -28.40 -19.20
CA ARG A 52 10.12 -29.62 -20.00
C ARG A 52 9.25 -29.36 -21.23
N PRO A 53 9.38 -30.19 -22.28
CA PRO A 53 8.56 -30.05 -23.47
C PRO A 53 7.12 -30.46 -23.22
N VAL A 54 6.16 -29.70 -23.73
CA VAL A 54 4.71 -29.97 -23.63
C VAL A 54 4.31 -31.31 -24.24
N THR A 55 5.13 -31.85 -25.13
CA THR A 55 4.96 -33.17 -25.74
C THR A 55 5.00 -34.31 -24.70
N MET A 56 5.56 -34.10 -23.49
CA MET A 56 5.47 -35.08 -22.40
C MET A 56 4.03 -35.38 -21.97
N LEU A 57 3.11 -34.47 -22.19
CA LEU A 57 1.68 -34.65 -21.90
C LEU A 57 0.92 -35.33 -23.03
N LEU A 58 1.58 -35.74 -24.10
CA LEU A 58 0.95 -36.26 -25.31
C LEU A 58 1.20 -37.74 -25.50
N PRO A 59 0.16 -38.52 -25.91
CA PRO A 59 0.40 -39.80 -26.54
C PRO A 59 1.28 -39.62 -27.77
N ILE A 60 2.17 -40.58 -28.04
CA ILE A 60 3.19 -40.48 -29.10
C ILE A 60 2.61 -40.15 -30.48
N TYR A 61 1.40 -40.67 -30.78
CA TYR A 61 0.74 -40.42 -32.07
C TYR A 61 0.24 -38.95 -32.22
N GLN A 62 0.17 -38.18 -31.15
CA GLN A 62 -0.23 -36.76 -31.20
C GLN A 62 0.96 -35.79 -31.28
N VAL A 63 2.18 -36.26 -31.10
CA VAL A 63 3.38 -35.42 -31.14
C VAL A 63 3.53 -34.68 -32.49
N PRO A 64 3.34 -35.35 -33.66
CA PRO A 64 3.45 -34.64 -34.96
C PRO A 64 2.42 -33.52 -35.11
N ALA A 65 1.19 -33.71 -34.67
CA ALA A 65 0.13 -32.71 -34.73
C ALA A 65 0.44 -31.50 -33.80
N CYS A 66 1.07 -31.76 -32.64
CA CYS A 66 1.51 -30.69 -31.75
C CYS A 66 2.65 -29.86 -32.38
N GLU A 67 3.62 -30.48 -33.03
CA GLU A 67 4.69 -29.78 -33.71
C GLU A 67 4.18 -28.94 -34.89
N GLU A 68 3.19 -29.43 -35.62
CA GLU A 68 2.50 -28.67 -36.66
C GLU A 68 1.74 -27.48 -36.09
N PHE A 69 1.05 -27.67 -34.97
CA PHE A 69 0.39 -26.59 -34.23
C PHE A 69 1.38 -25.52 -33.78
N LEU A 70 2.54 -25.89 -33.22
CA LEU A 70 3.57 -24.94 -32.78
C LEU A 70 4.13 -24.15 -33.96
N ARG A 71 4.28 -24.78 -35.12
CA ARG A 71 4.69 -24.09 -36.35
C ARG A 71 3.63 -23.10 -36.84
N ALA A 72 2.37 -23.47 -36.83
CA ALA A 72 1.26 -22.59 -37.20
C ALA A 72 1.11 -21.42 -36.22
N ALA A 73 1.30 -21.65 -34.93
CA ALA A 73 1.23 -20.64 -33.89
C ALA A 73 2.30 -19.53 -34.05
N LYS A 74 3.49 -19.85 -34.55
CA LYS A 74 4.52 -18.86 -34.92
C LYS A 74 4.04 -17.86 -36.00
N ASN A 75 3.12 -18.32 -36.86
CA ASN A 75 2.54 -17.50 -37.95
C ASN A 75 1.18 -16.87 -37.49
N GLY A 76 0.85 -16.92 -36.22
CA GLY A 76 -0.37 -16.30 -35.66
C GLY A 76 -1.65 -17.11 -35.87
N VAL A 77 -1.55 -18.35 -36.38
CA VAL A 77 -2.72 -19.25 -36.59
C VAL A 77 -2.90 -20.11 -35.34
N PHE A 78 -4.06 -19.98 -34.68
CA PHE A 78 -4.40 -20.74 -33.48
C PHE A 78 -5.65 -21.59 -33.75
N ALA A 79 -5.53 -22.90 -33.53
CA ALA A 79 -6.66 -23.81 -33.51
C ALA A 79 -7.02 -24.15 -32.06
N THR A 80 -8.29 -24.03 -31.70
CA THR A 80 -8.84 -24.61 -30.47
C THR A 80 -9.07 -26.08 -30.69
N CYS A 81 -8.49 -26.93 -29.86
CA CYS A 81 -8.71 -28.38 -29.92
C CYS A 81 -9.70 -28.76 -28.81
N GLU A 82 -10.88 -29.17 -29.18
CA GLU A 82 -11.88 -29.74 -28.27
C GLU A 82 -11.70 -31.25 -28.20
N ASN A 83 -11.67 -31.82 -26.95
CA ASN A 83 -11.63 -33.25 -26.66
C ASN A 83 -10.41 -34.02 -27.26
N THR A 84 -9.26 -33.81 -26.67
CA THR A 84 -8.04 -34.57 -26.96
C THR A 84 -7.62 -35.46 -25.79
N GLU A 85 -6.75 -36.45 -26.05
CA GLU A 85 -6.15 -37.25 -24.99
C GLU A 85 -4.83 -36.65 -24.53
N ARG A 86 -4.59 -36.77 -23.23
CA ARG A 86 -3.33 -36.38 -22.58
C ARG A 86 -2.81 -37.51 -21.69
N LEU A 87 -1.52 -37.51 -21.41
CA LEU A 87 -0.87 -38.43 -20.48
C LEU A 87 -0.68 -37.76 -19.12
N ARG A 88 -0.98 -38.50 -18.06
CA ARG A 88 -0.63 -38.19 -16.71
C ARG A 88 0.77 -38.71 -16.36
N LYS A 89 1.32 -38.24 -15.23
CA LYS A 89 2.60 -38.70 -14.69
C LYS A 89 2.68 -40.22 -14.47
N ASP A 90 1.56 -40.84 -14.09
CA ASP A 90 1.46 -42.28 -13.87
C ASP A 90 1.30 -43.10 -15.18
N GLY A 91 1.37 -42.41 -16.34
CA GLY A 91 1.19 -43.02 -17.65
C GLY A 91 -0.28 -43.26 -18.05
N SER A 92 -1.22 -42.96 -17.18
CA SER A 92 -2.64 -43.09 -17.54
C SER A 92 -3.07 -42.03 -18.54
N ARG A 93 -4.08 -42.35 -19.37
CA ARG A 93 -4.64 -41.40 -20.34
C ARG A 93 -5.86 -40.71 -19.76
N ILE A 94 -5.96 -39.43 -19.99
CA ILE A 94 -7.10 -38.60 -19.62
C ILE A 94 -7.62 -37.88 -20.87
N ARG A 95 -8.93 -37.88 -21.08
CA ARG A 95 -9.58 -37.02 -22.06
C ARG A 95 -9.72 -35.61 -21.49
N VAL A 96 -9.24 -34.62 -22.22
CA VAL A 96 -9.30 -33.22 -21.81
C VAL A 96 -9.90 -32.38 -22.92
N ALA A 97 -10.62 -31.35 -22.51
CA ALA A 97 -11.00 -30.25 -23.38
C ALA A 97 -9.98 -29.15 -23.21
N LEU A 98 -9.45 -28.68 -24.33
CA LEU A 98 -8.41 -27.64 -24.35
C LEU A 98 -8.92 -26.36 -25.00
N LYS A 99 -8.55 -25.21 -24.41
CA LYS A 99 -8.61 -23.89 -25.06
C LYS A 99 -7.22 -23.29 -25.05
N ARG A 100 -6.83 -22.65 -26.16
CA ARG A 100 -5.52 -22.03 -26.33
C ARG A 100 -5.65 -20.58 -26.72
N ALA A 101 -4.78 -19.75 -26.16
CA ALA A 101 -4.68 -18.33 -26.48
C ALA A 101 -3.21 -17.95 -26.70
N ALA A 102 -2.96 -17.01 -27.63
CA ALA A 102 -1.65 -16.44 -27.82
C ALA A 102 -1.28 -15.50 -26.66
N VAL A 103 -0.10 -15.68 -26.10
CA VAL A 103 0.55 -14.69 -25.23
C VAL A 103 1.39 -13.79 -26.14
N ARG A 104 1.10 -12.47 -26.11
CA ARG A 104 1.78 -11.48 -26.97
C ARG A 104 2.58 -10.51 -26.13
N ASP A 105 3.66 -10.01 -26.69
CA ASP A 105 4.45 -8.91 -26.12
C ASP A 105 3.80 -7.54 -26.41
N GLU A 106 4.47 -6.49 -25.96
CA GLU A 106 4.02 -5.09 -26.15
C GLU A 106 3.97 -4.67 -27.63
N THR A 107 4.68 -5.36 -28.50
CA THR A 107 4.71 -5.13 -29.96
C THR A 107 3.61 -5.89 -30.70
N GLY A 108 2.86 -6.76 -29.99
CA GLY A 108 1.85 -7.63 -30.56
C GLY A 108 2.40 -8.96 -31.10
N SER A 109 3.71 -9.19 -31.01
CA SER A 109 4.35 -10.43 -31.43
C SER A 109 4.01 -11.59 -30.49
N VAL A 110 3.77 -12.79 -31.01
CA VAL A 110 3.44 -13.96 -30.21
C VAL A 110 4.71 -14.46 -29.50
N MET A 111 4.68 -14.47 -28.17
CA MET A 111 5.78 -14.98 -27.34
C MET A 111 5.57 -16.41 -26.87
N GLY A 112 4.32 -16.85 -26.77
CA GLY A 112 3.99 -18.16 -26.23
C GLY A 112 2.49 -18.45 -26.32
N ILE A 113 2.11 -19.56 -25.72
CA ILE A 113 0.75 -20.09 -25.75
C ILE A 113 0.31 -20.30 -24.31
N LEU A 114 -0.88 -19.81 -23.96
CA LEU A 114 -1.61 -20.16 -22.75
C LEU A 114 -2.61 -21.25 -23.11
N GLU A 115 -2.54 -22.38 -22.42
CA GLU A 115 -3.48 -23.49 -22.56
C GLU A 115 -4.28 -23.67 -21.28
N THR A 116 -5.58 -23.79 -21.40
CA THR A 116 -6.47 -24.24 -20.34
C THR A 116 -6.96 -25.65 -20.64
N ALA A 117 -6.92 -26.54 -19.64
CA ALA A 117 -7.32 -27.92 -19.77
C ALA A 117 -8.35 -28.29 -18.70
N SER A 118 -9.40 -29.06 -19.09
CA SER A 118 -10.34 -29.65 -18.16
C SER A 118 -10.62 -31.11 -18.54
N ALA A 119 -10.91 -31.99 -17.56
CA ALA A 119 -11.25 -33.36 -17.85
C ALA A 119 -12.53 -33.47 -18.72
N ALA A 120 -12.46 -34.20 -19.82
CA ALA A 120 -13.59 -34.39 -20.70
C ALA A 120 -14.61 -35.34 -20.04
N GLY A 121 -15.75 -34.85 -19.70
CA GLY A 121 -16.84 -35.48 -18.91
C GLY A 121 -17.55 -34.39 -18.11
N LEU A 122 -16.87 -33.30 -17.81
CA LEU A 122 -17.44 -32.07 -17.24
C LEU A 122 -18.18 -31.23 -18.30
N HIS A 123 -18.11 -31.55 -19.58
CA HIS A 123 -18.75 -30.75 -20.66
C HIS A 123 -20.28 -30.86 -20.72
N ALA A 124 -20.91 -31.88 -20.12
CA ALA A 124 -22.35 -31.78 -19.85
C ALA A 124 -22.69 -30.73 -18.80
N GLN A 125 -21.69 -30.33 -17.98
CA GLN A 125 -21.70 -29.20 -17.05
C GLN A 125 -21.14 -27.92 -17.66
N SER A 126 -20.61 -27.91 -18.90
CA SER A 126 -20.05 -26.73 -19.54
C SER A 126 -21.10 -25.68 -19.91
N ARG A 127 -22.37 -26.06 -20.11
CA ARG A 127 -23.48 -25.11 -20.04
C ARG A 127 -23.73 -24.59 -18.63
N ALA A 128 -23.32 -25.31 -17.60
CA ALA A 128 -23.29 -24.84 -16.23
C ALA A 128 -22.04 -23.97 -15.94
N ALA A 129 -20.91 -24.20 -16.63
CA ALA A 129 -19.70 -23.37 -16.47
C ALA A 129 -19.82 -21.97 -17.08
N GLU A 130 -20.62 -21.78 -18.13
CA GLU A 130 -21.06 -20.43 -18.53
C GLU A 130 -21.90 -19.77 -17.41
N GLY A 131 -22.59 -20.56 -16.59
CA GLY A 131 -23.26 -20.12 -15.36
C GLY A 131 -22.33 -19.95 -14.15
N HIS A 132 -21.11 -20.57 -14.13
CA HIS A 132 -20.19 -20.49 -12.99
C HIS A 132 -19.16 -19.35 -13.11
N LEU A 133 -18.86 -18.90 -14.33
CA LEU A 133 -17.97 -17.73 -14.52
C LEU A 133 -18.48 -16.48 -13.77
N PRO A 134 -19.77 -16.12 -13.84
CA PRO A 134 -20.32 -15.06 -13.01
C PRO A 134 -20.18 -15.34 -11.51
N SER A 135 -20.43 -16.58 -11.07
CA SER A 135 -20.32 -16.96 -9.66
C SER A 135 -18.87 -16.90 -9.14
N LEU A 136 -17.89 -17.27 -9.95
CA LEU A 136 -16.47 -17.13 -9.62
C LEU A 136 -16.06 -15.67 -9.58
N LEU A 137 -16.49 -14.89 -10.56
CA LEU A 137 -16.25 -13.44 -10.60
C LEU A 137 -16.90 -12.73 -9.41
N GLU A 138 -18.11 -13.17 -8.99
CA GLU A 138 -18.78 -12.64 -7.80
C GLU A 138 -18.05 -12.94 -6.48
N GLN A 139 -17.27 -14.02 -6.41
CA GLN A 139 -16.49 -14.38 -5.23
C GLN A 139 -15.10 -13.73 -5.19
N MET A 140 -14.64 -13.12 -6.29
CA MET A 140 -13.35 -12.45 -6.33
C MET A 140 -13.30 -11.27 -5.34
N PRO A 141 -12.24 -11.13 -4.52
CA PRO A 141 -12.06 -10.00 -3.62
C PRO A 141 -11.65 -8.71 -4.37
N ALA A 142 -12.21 -8.53 -5.55
CA ALA A 142 -11.99 -7.41 -6.44
C ALA A 142 -13.34 -6.93 -7.01
N ILE A 143 -13.36 -5.71 -7.49
CA ILE A 143 -14.47 -5.16 -8.27
C ILE A 143 -14.02 -5.17 -9.73
N LEU A 144 -14.78 -5.82 -10.60
CA LEU A 144 -14.56 -5.82 -12.04
C LEU A 144 -15.72 -5.13 -12.73
N TRP A 145 -15.42 -4.30 -13.71
CA TRP A 145 -16.48 -3.67 -14.52
C TRP A 145 -16.01 -3.43 -15.94
N THR A 146 -17.00 -3.29 -16.83
CA THR A 146 -16.80 -2.76 -18.18
C THR A 146 -17.70 -1.57 -18.40
N THR A 147 -17.23 -0.61 -19.22
CA THR A 147 -18.03 0.53 -19.64
C THR A 147 -18.09 0.60 -21.18
N ASP A 148 -19.07 1.31 -21.70
CA ASP A 148 -19.07 1.77 -23.08
C ASP A 148 -18.23 3.06 -23.25
N GLN A 149 -18.23 3.60 -24.47
CA GLN A 149 -17.55 4.87 -24.80
C GLN A 149 -18.16 6.09 -24.09
N ASN A 150 -19.41 6.00 -23.59
CA ASN A 150 -20.08 7.04 -22.83
C ASN A 150 -19.93 6.86 -21.32
N LEU A 151 -18.99 5.99 -20.88
CA LEU A 151 -18.75 5.64 -19.49
C LEU A 151 -19.96 5.04 -18.77
N ARG A 152 -20.91 4.45 -19.51
CA ARG A 152 -22.03 3.68 -18.96
C ARG A 152 -21.53 2.28 -18.60
N ILE A 153 -21.80 1.83 -17.40
CA ILE A 153 -21.42 0.50 -16.90
C ILE A 153 -22.25 -0.55 -17.63
N ILE A 154 -21.57 -1.38 -18.43
CA ILE A 154 -22.20 -2.47 -19.20
C ILE A 154 -22.30 -3.72 -18.33
N SER A 155 -21.26 -3.96 -17.52
CA SER A 155 -21.18 -5.11 -16.65
C SER A 155 -20.38 -4.80 -15.38
N SER A 156 -20.71 -5.51 -14.30
CA SER A 156 -20.01 -5.37 -13.02
C SER A 156 -20.09 -6.69 -12.26
N TRP A 157 -18.96 -7.10 -11.68
CA TRP A 157 -18.82 -8.35 -10.91
C TRP A 157 -17.89 -8.14 -9.71
N GLY A 158 -17.91 -9.10 -8.80
CA GLY A 158 -16.95 -9.22 -7.71
C GLY A 158 -17.51 -8.93 -6.33
N ALA A 159 -16.94 -9.60 -5.34
CA ALA A 159 -17.25 -9.41 -3.93
C ALA A 159 -16.57 -8.17 -3.31
N GLY A 160 -15.74 -7.46 -4.08
CA GLY A 160 -14.97 -6.30 -3.61
C GLY A 160 -15.81 -5.12 -3.10
N PHE A 161 -17.10 -5.10 -3.43
CA PHE A 161 -18.07 -4.20 -2.81
C PHE A 161 -18.31 -4.51 -1.32
N GLY A 162 -17.99 -5.73 -0.88
CA GLY A 162 -17.98 -6.19 0.50
C GLY A 162 -19.17 -5.73 1.34
N ARG A 163 -18.91 -4.93 2.36
CA ARG A 163 -19.93 -4.35 3.25
C ARG A 163 -20.69 -3.15 2.67
N SER A 164 -20.46 -2.74 1.43
CA SER A 164 -21.27 -1.72 0.78
C SER A 164 -22.64 -2.35 0.40
N LYS A 165 -23.72 -1.63 0.67
CA LYS A 165 -25.08 -2.11 0.38
C LYS A 165 -25.41 -2.17 -1.14
N VAL A 166 -24.46 -1.81 -2.01
CA VAL A 166 -24.63 -1.76 -3.45
C VAL A 166 -24.23 -3.11 -4.05
N LYS A 167 -25.16 -3.78 -4.69
CA LYS A 167 -24.88 -5.00 -5.46
C LYS A 167 -24.28 -4.62 -6.82
N ALA A 168 -23.33 -5.41 -7.31
CA ALA A 168 -22.71 -5.20 -8.61
C ALA A 168 -23.75 -5.01 -9.74
N SER A 169 -24.83 -5.80 -9.70
CA SER A 169 -25.93 -5.74 -10.66
C SER A 169 -26.71 -4.42 -10.67
N GLU A 170 -26.71 -3.67 -9.58
CA GLU A 170 -27.42 -2.37 -9.47
C GLU A 170 -26.66 -1.23 -10.16
N LEU A 171 -25.43 -1.47 -10.55
CA LEU A 171 -24.56 -0.50 -11.24
C LEU A 171 -24.74 -0.54 -12.75
N VAL A 172 -25.15 -1.68 -13.30
CA VAL A 172 -25.31 -1.88 -14.74
C VAL A 172 -26.35 -0.90 -15.28
N GLY A 173 -26.03 -0.24 -16.37
CA GLY A 173 -26.87 0.77 -17.02
C GLY A 173 -26.68 2.19 -16.46
N ARG A 174 -26.02 2.39 -15.31
CA ARG A 174 -25.68 3.72 -14.80
C ARG A 174 -24.41 4.24 -15.44
N THR A 175 -24.28 5.57 -15.52
CA THR A 175 -23.01 6.18 -15.89
C THR A 175 -22.05 6.24 -14.69
N LEU A 176 -20.76 6.32 -14.95
CA LEU A 176 -19.78 6.55 -13.88
C LEU A 176 -20.02 7.89 -13.16
N TYR A 177 -20.49 8.91 -13.87
CA TYR A 177 -20.88 10.20 -13.29
C TYR A 177 -21.98 10.05 -12.23
N ASP A 178 -23.01 9.25 -12.54
CA ASP A 178 -24.12 9.00 -11.60
C ASP A 178 -23.67 8.16 -10.40
N TYR A 179 -22.86 7.14 -10.65
CA TYR A 179 -22.34 6.25 -9.60
C TYR A 179 -21.43 7.00 -8.62
N LEU A 180 -20.49 7.77 -9.14
CA LEU A 180 -19.54 8.55 -8.35
C LEU A 180 -20.14 9.82 -7.77
N LYS A 181 -21.37 10.18 -8.19
CA LYS A 181 -22.02 11.48 -7.86
C LYS A 181 -21.10 12.66 -8.14
N CYS A 182 -20.35 12.60 -9.22
CA CYS A 182 -19.35 13.58 -9.61
C CYS A 182 -19.56 13.94 -11.08
N GLN A 183 -19.80 15.22 -11.35
CA GLN A 183 -20.00 15.76 -12.71
C GLN A 183 -18.70 16.37 -13.28
N ASP A 184 -17.61 16.39 -12.51
CA ASP A 184 -16.33 16.92 -12.96
C ASP A 184 -15.63 15.90 -13.87
N PRO A 185 -15.41 16.20 -15.15
CA PRO A 185 -14.70 15.31 -16.06
C PRO A 185 -13.21 15.16 -15.73
N HIS A 186 -12.67 16.09 -14.93
CA HIS A 186 -11.27 16.04 -14.49
C HIS A 186 -11.08 15.30 -13.17
N ALA A 187 -12.15 14.89 -12.50
CA ALA A 187 -12.06 14.04 -11.31
C ALA A 187 -11.32 12.74 -11.65
N ALA A 188 -10.37 12.33 -10.79
CA ALA A 188 -9.44 11.24 -11.08
C ALA A 188 -10.09 9.97 -11.67
N PRO A 189 -11.18 9.40 -11.13
CA PRO A 189 -11.77 8.21 -11.74
C PRO A 189 -12.31 8.45 -13.15
N ILE A 190 -12.94 9.60 -13.41
CA ILE A 190 -13.50 9.93 -14.73
C ILE A 190 -12.39 10.18 -15.74
N ALA A 191 -11.43 11.03 -15.38
CA ALA A 191 -10.28 11.36 -16.23
C ALA A 191 -9.49 10.10 -16.65
N GLN A 192 -9.29 9.16 -15.72
CA GLN A 192 -8.57 7.91 -16.01
C GLN A 192 -9.33 6.99 -16.97
N HIS A 193 -10.66 6.95 -16.90
CA HIS A 193 -11.45 6.23 -17.88
C HIS A 193 -11.40 6.91 -19.26
N ALA A 194 -11.38 8.25 -19.31
CA ALA A 194 -11.18 8.98 -20.56
C ALA A 194 -9.82 8.69 -21.22
N GLU A 195 -8.74 8.54 -20.41
CA GLU A 195 -7.43 8.09 -20.93
C GLU A 195 -7.50 6.65 -21.48
N ALA A 196 -8.22 5.76 -20.79
CA ALA A 196 -8.40 4.39 -21.28
C ALA A 196 -9.18 4.36 -22.63
N LEU A 197 -10.17 5.22 -22.82
CA LEU A 197 -10.87 5.37 -24.10
C LEU A 197 -9.97 5.90 -25.23
N ARG A 198 -8.90 6.62 -24.89
CA ARG A 198 -7.85 7.03 -25.86
C ARG A 198 -6.82 5.95 -26.13
N GLY A 199 -6.96 4.76 -25.51
CA GLY A 199 -6.07 3.62 -25.73
C GLY A 199 -4.95 3.47 -24.69
N ILE A 200 -4.92 4.29 -23.65
CA ILE A 200 -3.87 4.31 -22.64
C ILE A 200 -4.33 3.47 -21.43
N SER A 201 -3.54 2.45 -21.07
CA SER A 201 -3.77 1.70 -19.82
C SER A 201 -3.29 2.52 -18.62
N THR A 202 -4.08 2.60 -17.57
CA THR A 202 -3.76 3.42 -16.39
C THR A 202 -3.89 2.64 -15.08
N TYR A 203 -3.14 3.07 -14.08
CA TYR A 203 -3.29 2.67 -12.70
C TYR A 203 -3.45 3.91 -11.83
N PHE A 204 -4.41 3.90 -10.91
CA PHE A 204 -4.57 4.97 -9.93
C PHE A 204 -5.15 4.43 -8.63
N GLU A 205 -4.91 5.16 -7.55
CA GLU A 205 -5.52 4.89 -6.26
C GLU A 205 -6.69 5.87 -6.05
N TYR A 206 -7.80 5.34 -5.59
CA TYR A 206 -9.03 6.10 -5.39
C TYR A 206 -9.63 5.82 -4.03
N ARG A 207 -10.04 6.86 -3.33
CA ARG A 207 -10.75 6.74 -2.04
C ARG A 207 -12.25 6.84 -2.27
N HIS A 208 -12.98 5.81 -1.87
CA HIS A 208 -14.45 5.82 -1.88
C HIS A 208 -14.96 5.56 -0.45
N GLY A 209 -15.58 6.58 0.16
CA GLY A 209 -15.94 6.56 1.57
C GLY A 209 -14.70 6.33 2.46
N ASN A 210 -14.74 5.28 3.29
CA ASN A 210 -13.65 4.90 4.20
C ASN A 210 -12.68 3.87 3.63
N ARG A 211 -12.77 3.55 2.32
CA ARG A 211 -11.94 2.54 1.67
C ARG A 211 -11.03 3.16 0.61
N HIS A 212 -9.90 2.52 0.42
CA HIS A 212 -8.95 2.83 -0.65
C HIS A 212 -8.95 1.69 -1.66
N PHE A 213 -9.07 2.03 -2.93
CA PHE A 213 -9.03 1.09 -4.04
C PHE A 213 -7.84 1.38 -4.93
N GLY A 214 -7.08 0.34 -5.27
CA GLY A 214 -6.13 0.36 -6.38
C GLY A 214 -6.86 -0.07 -7.64
N VAL A 215 -6.91 0.79 -8.64
CA VAL A 215 -7.72 0.60 -9.85
C VAL A 215 -6.82 0.49 -11.06
N HIS A 216 -6.96 -0.60 -11.80
CA HIS A 216 -6.37 -0.78 -13.12
C HIS A 216 -7.45 -0.60 -14.18
N LEU A 217 -7.17 0.21 -15.18
CA LEU A 217 -8.03 0.42 -16.33
C LEU A 217 -7.29 0.09 -17.62
N ARG A 218 -8.00 -0.55 -18.53
CA ARG A 218 -7.53 -0.83 -19.89
C ARG A 218 -8.62 -0.53 -20.91
N PRO A 219 -8.25 -0.15 -22.15
CA PRO A 219 -9.19 -0.07 -23.24
C PRO A 219 -9.79 -1.44 -23.53
N LEU A 220 -11.11 -1.50 -23.70
CA LEU A 220 -11.82 -2.67 -24.19
C LEU A 220 -11.86 -2.59 -25.72
N ARG A 221 -11.26 -3.58 -26.38
CA ARG A 221 -11.13 -3.59 -27.85
C ARG A 221 -11.91 -4.75 -28.47
N THR A 222 -12.44 -4.53 -29.64
CA THR A 222 -12.96 -5.59 -30.52
C THR A 222 -11.81 -6.42 -31.11
N ALA A 223 -12.14 -7.52 -31.76
CA ALA A 223 -11.18 -8.30 -32.54
C ALA A 223 -10.51 -7.49 -33.69
N SER A 224 -11.16 -6.43 -34.18
CA SER A 224 -10.63 -5.49 -35.16
C SER A 224 -9.71 -4.41 -34.56
N GLY A 225 -9.56 -4.38 -33.23
CA GLY A 225 -8.73 -3.41 -32.53
C GLY A 225 -9.43 -2.09 -32.16
N GLU A 226 -10.69 -1.91 -32.53
CA GLU A 226 -11.50 -0.74 -32.20
C GLU A 226 -11.82 -0.68 -30.72
N ILE A 227 -11.69 0.49 -30.09
CA ILE A 227 -12.01 0.71 -28.68
C ILE A 227 -13.53 0.91 -28.53
N THR A 228 -14.18 -0.02 -27.84
CA THR A 228 -15.62 0.01 -27.57
C THR A 228 -15.97 0.49 -26.17
N GLY A 229 -14.95 0.61 -25.30
CA GLY A 229 -15.15 1.01 -23.90
C GLY A 229 -13.89 0.81 -23.07
N CYS A 230 -14.07 0.61 -21.77
CA CYS A 230 -13.01 0.31 -20.81
C CYS A 230 -13.32 -0.97 -20.04
N ILE A 231 -12.28 -1.68 -19.65
CA ILE A 231 -12.33 -2.70 -18.62
C ILE A 231 -11.55 -2.22 -17.39
N GLY A 232 -12.16 -2.31 -16.22
CA GLY A 232 -11.58 -1.89 -14.96
C GLY A 232 -11.55 -3.03 -13.93
N ALA A 233 -10.50 -3.03 -13.12
CA ALA A 233 -10.36 -3.88 -11.96
C ALA A 233 -9.94 -3.04 -10.75
N GLY A 234 -10.76 -3.07 -9.69
CA GLY A 234 -10.51 -2.37 -8.43
C GLY A 234 -10.28 -3.37 -7.30
N ILE A 235 -9.18 -3.23 -6.59
CA ILE A 235 -8.83 -4.04 -5.43
C ILE A 235 -8.86 -3.16 -4.19
N ASP A 236 -9.49 -3.62 -3.10
CA ASP A 236 -9.46 -2.92 -1.82
C ASP A 236 -8.05 -2.99 -1.23
N ILE A 237 -7.39 -1.84 -1.15
CA ILE A 237 -6.04 -1.67 -0.61
C ILE A 237 -6.06 -0.97 0.76
N THR A 238 -7.23 -0.91 1.42
CA THR A 238 -7.39 -0.19 2.68
C THR A 238 -6.45 -0.70 3.77
N ASP A 239 -6.33 -2.03 3.91
CA ASP A 239 -5.46 -2.62 4.93
C ASP A 239 -3.97 -2.43 4.59
N ARG A 240 -3.61 -2.37 3.31
CA ARG A 240 -2.26 -2.00 2.87
C ARG A 240 -1.96 -0.56 3.28
N LYS A 241 -2.87 0.38 2.96
CA LYS A 241 -2.72 1.81 3.31
C LYS A 241 -2.63 2.04 4.81
N LYS A 242 -3.46 1.35 5.60
CA LYS A 242 -3.38 1.41 7.08
C LYS A 242 -2.03 0.92 7.59
N ARG A 243 -1.52 -0.18 7.04
CA ARG A 243 -0.19 -0.70 7.43
C ARG A 243 0.93 0.24 7.02
N GLU A 244 0.90 0.79 5.80
CA GLU A 244 1.86 1.79 5.33
C GLU A 244 1.86 3.02 6.26
N GLU A 245 0.68 3.51 6.65
CA GLU A 245 0.52 4.63 7.58
C GLU A 245 1.04 4.28 8.99
N GLN A 246 0.75 3.07 9.48
CA GLN A 246 1.27 2.59 10.77
C GLN A 246 2.79 2.50 10.75
N ILE A 247 3.38 1.94 9.70
CA ILE A 247 4.84 1.85 9.54
C ILE A 247 5.44 3.26 9.48
N ARG A 248 4.84 4.17 8.71
CA ARG A 248 5.28 5.56 8.64
C ARG A 248 5.19 6.22 10.01
N HIS A 249 4.08 6.06 10.72
CA HIS A 249 3.89 6.62 12.06
C HIS A 249 4.94 6.07 13.05
N GLN A 250 5.21 4.76 13.03
CA GLN A 250 6.26 4.15 13.86
C GLN A 250 7.67 4.65 13.49
N ALA A 251 7.92 4.93 12.22
CA ALA A 251 9.20 5.46 11.77
C ALA A 251 9.43 6.92 12.15
N THR A 252 8.37 7.69 12.38
CA THR A 252 8.42 9.15 12.61
C THR A 252 8.00 9.57 14.01
N HIS A 253 7.37 8.69 14.81
CA HIS A 253 6.84 9.04 16.14
C HIS A 253 7.40 8.13 17.24
N ASP A 254 7.48 8.68 18.47
CA ASP A 254 7.82 7.93 19.68
C ASP A 254 6.60 7.12 20.16
N ALA A 255 6.79 5.83 20.35
CA ALA A 255 5.70 4.90 20.70
C ALA A 255 5.06 5.15 22.07
N LEU A 256 5.79 5.78 23.01
CA LEU A 256 5.29 6.06 24.36
C LEU A 256 4.43 7.33 24.41
N THR A 257 4.91 8.39 23.76
CA THR A 257 4.34 9.75 23.88
C THR A 257 3.50 10.16 22.68
N GLY A 258 3.67 9.48 21.52
CA GLY A 258 3.01 9.84 20.29
C GLY A 258 3.42 11.21 19.74
N LEU A 259 4.55 11.77 20.18
CA LEU A 259 5.21 12.92 19.59
C LEU A 259 6.12 12.46 18.44
N ALA A 260 6.64 13.41 17.64
CA ALA A 260 7.68 13.07 16.68
C ALA A 260 8.88 12.44 17.41
N ASN A 261 9.58 11.52 16.75
CA ASN A 261 10.81 10.95 17.27
C ASN A 261 12.03 11.82 16.91
N TYR A 262 13.19 11.43 17.41
CA TYR A 262 14.46 12.12 17.14
C TYR A 262 14.73 12.36 15.65
N ARG A 263 14.45 11.34 14.80
CA ARG A 263 14.71 11.44 13.36
C ARG A 263 13.83 12.51 12.72
N GLU A 264 12.54 12.42 12.92
CA GLU A 264 11.55 13.39 12.38
C GLU A 264 11.84 14.80 12.87
N PHE A 265 12.28 14.94 14.13
CA PHE A 265 12.68 16.22 14.69
C PHE A 265 13.89 16.81 13.95
N MET A 266 14.95 16.03 13.77
CA MET A 266 16.17 16.50 13.11
C MET A 266 15.92 16.88 11.65
N ASP A 267 15.18 16.05 10.92
CA ASP A 267 14.81 16.30 9.52
C ASP A 267 14.00 17.60 9.41
N THR A 268 13.04 17.81 10.32
CA THR A 268 12.21 19.04 10.35
C THR A 268 13.01 20.28 10.73
N LEU A 269 13.87 20.17 11.73
CA LEU A 269 14.71 21.30 12.16
C LEU A 269 15.65 21.76 11.03
N GLU A 270 16.26 20.84 10.30
CA GLU A 270 17.09 21.17 9.14
C GLU A 270 16.29 21.82 8.00
N VAL A 271 15.07 21.31 7.75
CA VAL A 271 14.18 21.92 6.75
C VAL A 271 13.81 23.32 7.15
N GLU A 272 13.50 23.56 8.43
CA GLU A 272 13.09 24.87 8.92
C GLU A 272 14.27 25.89 8.90
N VAL A 273 15.49 25.47 9.23
CA VAL A 273 16.69 26.29 9.06
C VAL A 273 16.83 26.76 7.60
N ARG A 274 16.74 25.82 6.63
CA ARG A 274 16.81 26.17 5.20
C ARG A 274 15.66 27.08 4.75
N ARG A 275 14.48 26.90 5.30
CA ARG A 275 13.31 27.74 5.02
C ARG A 275 13.49 29.13 5.58
N ALA A 276 13.92 29.25 6.85
CA ALA A 276 14.16 30.50 7.53
C ALA A 276 15.28 31.31 6.87
N GLU A 277 16.32 30.67 6.37
CA GLU A 277 17.40 31.30 5.61
C GLU A 277 16.87 31.96 4.33
N ARG A 278 15.98 31.29 3.59
CA ARG A 278 15.41 31.82 2.33
C ARG A 278 14.39 32.94 2.56
N SER A 279 13.47 32.77 3.49
CA SER A 279 12.35 33.68 3.73
C SER A 279 12.63 34.73 4.78
N LYS A 280 13.82 34.68 5.43
CA LYS A 280 14.27 35.62 6.48
C LYS A 280 13.32 35.68 7.67
N HIS A 281 12.58 34.63 7.97
CA HIS A 281 11.75 34.55 9.15
C HIS A 281 12.54 34.01 10.36
N VAL A 282 12.03 34.28 11.55
CA VAL A 282 12.58 33.80 12.81
C VAL A 282 11.79 32.57 13.29
N PHE A 283 12.47 31.68 13.97
CA PHE A 283 11.84 30.57 14.68
C PHE A 283 12.59 30.26 15.97
N ALA A 284 11.97 29.54 16.88
CA ALA A 284 12.60 29.17 18.13
C ALA A 284 12.68 27.66 18.30
N LEU A 285 13.75 27.20 18.95
CA LEU A 285 13.92 25.84 19.41
C LEU A 285 13.88 25.82 20.94
N LEU A 286 13.01 24.98 21.50
CA LEU A 286 12.96 24.64 22.90
C LEU A 286 13.51 23.23 23.10
N LEU A 287 14.45 23.06 24.03
CA LEU A 287 14.82 21.76 24.58
C LEU A 287 14.27 21.67 26.00
N LEU A 288 13.61 20.57 26.30
CA LEU A 288 12.95 20.33 27.56
C LEU A 288 13.48 19.01 28.15
N ASP A 289 13.66 18.98 29.45
CA ASP A 289 14.12 17.79 30.17
C ASP A 289 13.28 17.60 31.44
N LEU A 290 12.73 16.40 31.57
CA LEU A 290 11.92 16.02 32.75
C LEU A 290 12.84 15.82 33.96
N ASP A 291 12.77 16.72 34.92
CA ASP A 291 13.64 16.70 36.07
C ASP A 291 13.45 15.41 36.90
N GLU A 292 14.57 14.83 37.35
CA GLU A 292 14.64 13.71 38.28
C GLU A 292 13.91 12.42 37.82
N LEU A 293 13.69 12.20 36.52
CA LEU A 293 13.00 11.00 36.03
C LEU A 293 13.65 9.70 36.53
N LYS A 294 14.96 9.65 36.65
CA LYS A 294 15.65 8.48 37.18
C LYS A 294 15.28 8.20 38.65
N ALA A 295 15.28 9.22 39.49
CA ALA A 295 14.88 9.07 40.91
C ALA A 295 13.41 8.63 41.02
N ILE A 296 12.54 9.14 40.14
CA ILE A 296 11.13 8.74 40.08
C ILE A 296 11.03 7.25 39.68
N ASN A 297 11.77 6.82 38.69
CA ASN A 297 11.78 5.42 38.23
C ASN A 297 12.31 4.48 39.36
N ASP A 298 13.41 4.86 39.98
CA ASP A 298 14.05 4.06 41.02
C ASP A 298 13.13 3.93 42.26
N LYS A 299 12.40 4.98 42.61
CA LYS A 299 11.53 4.99 43.80
C LYS A 299 10.12 4.45 43.57
N TYR A 300 9.53 4.75 42.39
CA TYR A 300 8.12 4.47 42.12
C TYR A 300 7.87 3.52 40.94
N GLY A 301 8.95 3.09 40.29
CA GLY A 301 8.93 2.17 39.16
C GLY A 301 8.70 2.87 37.80
N HIS A 302 9.13 2.20 36.73
CA HIS A 302 9.07 2.70 35.34
C HIS A 302 7.64 3.06 34.85
N LEU A 303 6.60 2.45 35.41
CA LEU A 303 5.22 2.81 35.05
C LEU A 303 4.86 4.24 35.46
N VAL A 304 5.40 4.71 36.60
CA VAL A 304 5.19 6.10 37.06
C VAL A 304 5.98 7.06 36.18
N GLY A 305 7.25 6.75 35.86
CA GLY A 305 8.04 7.55 34.92
C GLY A 305 7.43 7.64 33.53
N ASN A 306 6.89 6.54 33.02
CA ASN A 306 6.18 6.54 31.74
C ASN A 306 4.92 7.42 31.74
N ARG A 307 4.19 7.47 32.87
CA ARG A 307 3.06 8.41 33.04
C ARG A 307 3.53 9.86 33.05
N ALA A 308 4.65 10.16 33.72
CA ALA A 308 5.24 11.49 33.74
C ALA A 308 5.64 11.97 32.32
N LEU A 309 6.27 11.09 31.54
CA LEU A 309 6.63 11.36 30.14
C LEU A 309 5.38 11.61 29.26
N LYS A 310 4.35 10.80 29.40
CA LYS A 310 3.07 11.02 28.70
C LYS A 310 2.43 12.34 29.07
N ARG A 311 2.40 12.66 30.37
CA ARG A 311 1.84 13.91 30.85
C ARG A 311 2.59 15.11 30.28
N LEU A 312 3.92 15.08 30.26
CA LEU A 312 4.71 16.16 29.66
C LEU A 312 4.39 16.30 28.17
N SER A 313 4.25 15.19 27.44
CA SER A 313 3.89 15.23 26.02
C SER A 313 2.52 15.85 25.76
N GLU A 314 1.53 15.59 26.63
CA GLU A 314 0.20 16.21 26.55
C GLU A 314 0.28 17.72 26.79
N VAL A 315 0.99 18.13 27.83
CA VAL A 315 1.18 19.57 28.13
C VAL A 315 1.89 20.28 26.98
N ILE A 316 2.91 19.69 26.38
CA ILE A 316 3.59 20.25 25.22
C ILE A 316 2.61 20.41 24.05
N LYS A 317 1.83 19.37 23.73
CA LYS A 317 0.82 19.41 22.65
C LYS A 317 -0.22 20.51 22.87
N ASP A 318 -0.73 20.64 24.08
CA ASP A 318 -1.76 21.64 24.43
C ASP A 318 -1.25 23.09 24.32
N HIS A 319 0.06 23.26 24.37
CA HIS A 319 0.70 24.58 24.31
C HIS A 319 1.43 24.86 22.99
N SER A 320 1.41 23.92 22.04
CA SER A 320 1.98 24.03 20.70
C SER A 320 0.86 24.17 19.65
N ARG A 321 1.14 24.92 18.58
CA ARG A 321 0.22 25.08 17.44
C ARG A 321 0.32 23.88 16.50
N ALA A 322 -0.62 23.74 15.60
CA ALA A 322 -0.57 22.72 14.54
C ALA A 322 0.63 22.90 13.58
N THR A 323 1.18 24.10 13.51
CA THR A 323 2.37 24.42 12.71
C THR A 323 3.68 24.11 13.43
N ASP A 324 3.66 23.96 14.75
CA ASP A 324 4.84 23.68 15.56
C ASP A 324 5.11 22.18 15.57
N LEU A 325 6.37 21.79 15.71
CA LEU A 325 6.75 20.40 15.88
C LEU A 325 7.14 20.13 17.33
N ALA A 326 6.45 19.21 17.97
CA ALA A 326 6.82 18.68 19.28
C ALA A 326 7.38 17.25 19.12
N ALA A 327 8.51 16.96 19.75
CA ALA A 327 9.23 15.70 19.63
C ALA A 327 9.73 15.20 20.98
N ARG A 328 9.89 13.88 21.09
CA ARG A 328 10.72 13.27 22.12
C ARG A 328 12.12 13.05 21.56
N TYR A 329 13.08 13.82 22.09
CA TYR A 329 14.45 13.89 21.59
C TYR A 329 15.33 12.77 22.17
N GLY A 330 15.12 12.41 23.43
CA GLY A 330 15.87 11.38 24.17
C GLY A 330 15.00 10.63 25.18
N GLY A 331 15.59 10.02 26.18
CA GLY A 331 14.90 9.28 27.25
C GLY A 331 13.90 10.12 28.04
N ASP A 332 14.36 11.22 28.60
CA ASP A 332 13.63 12.25 29.36
C ASP A 332 13.62 13.61 28.66
N GLU A 333 14.20 13.70 27.47
CA GLU A 333 14.38 14.92 26.73
C GLU A 333 13.32 15.08 25.64
N PHE A 334 12.81 16.29 25.52
CA PHE A 334 11.84 16.71 24.51
C PHE A 334 12.36 17.94 23.77
N ALA A 335 11.86 18.12 22.55
CA ALA A 335 12.19 19.29 21.74
C ALA A 335 10.93 19.87 21.10
N VAL A 336 10.88 21.19 20.94
CA VAL A 336 9.80 21.89 20.24
C VAL A 336 10.38 22.91 19.29
N VAL A 337 9.99 22.82 18.00
CA VAL A 337 10.29 23.87 17.01
C VAL A 337 9.07 24.75 16.87
N LEU A 338 9.18 26.00 17.26
CA LEU A 338 8.12 27.02 17.20
C LEU A 338 8.31 27.88 15.95
N ILE A 339 7.42 27.71 14.98
CA ILE A 339 7.48 28.45 13.71
C ILE A 339 7.01 29.90 13.92
N ASP A 340 7.69 30.86 13.27
CA ASP A 340 7.39 32.31 13.35
C ASP A 340 7.30 32.80 14.82
N ALA A 341 8.23 32.35 15.66
CA ALA A 341 8.28 32.70 17.08
C ALA A 341 9.47 33.55 17.40
N ASP A 342 9.20 34.77 17.88
CA ASP A 342 10.21 35.69 18.44
C ASP A 342 10.66 35.24 19.85
N PRO A 343 11.76 35.80 20.40
CA PRO A 343 12.25 35.46 21.73
C PRO A 343 11.20 35.63 22.85
N GLY A 344 10.36 36.67 22.75
CA GLY A 344 9.30 36.93 23.71
C GLY A 344 8.21 35.86 23.70
N MET A 345 7.79 35.41 22.49
CA MET A 345 6.82 34.35 22.33
C MET A 345 7.38 33.01 22.82
N ALA A 346 8.60 32.65 22.42
CA ALA A 346 9.26 31.42 22.83
C ALA A 346 9.35 31.31 24.36
N ASN A 347 9.79 32.36 25.03
CA ASN A 347 9.85 32.40 26.49
C ASN A 347 8.48 32.33 27.17
N ARG A 348 7.45 32.97 26.61
CA ARG A 348 6.08 32.84 27.13
C ARG A 348 5.55 31.41 27.02
N ILE A 349 5.82 30.71 25.90
CA ILE A 349 5.43 29.33 25.70
C ILE A 349 6.18 28.42 26.69
N ALA A 350 7.49 28.56 26.82
CA ALA A 350 8.29 27.82 27.78
C ALA A 350 7.73 27.96 29.21
N GLN A 351 7.46 29.18 29.67
CA GLN A 351 6.89 29.42 30.99
C GLN A 351 5.49 28.88 31.17
N ARG A 352 4.68 28.86 30.11
CA ARG A 352 3.33 28.23 30.15
C ARG A 352 3.43 26.73 30.32
N VAL A 353 4.31 26.07 29.58
CA VAL A 353 4.58 24.65 29.70
C VAL A 353 5.08 24.30 31.11
N GLU A 354 6.09 25.01 31.62
CA GLU A 354 6.62 24.82 32.98
C GLU A 354 5.51 24.93 34.03
N ARG A 355 4.68 25.99 33.96
CA ARG A 355 3.59 26.24 34.90
C ARG A 355 2.48 25.18 34.81
N ALA A 356 2.07 24.84 33.59
CA ALA A 356 1.02 23.85 33.36
C ALA A 356 1.45 22.44 33.81
N PHE A 357 2.72 22.09 33.59
CA PHE A 357 3.25 20.82 34.04
C PHE A 357 3.36 20.74 35.58
N ARG A 358 3.85 21.80 36.22
CA ARG A 358 3.94 21.91 37.69
C ARG A 358 2.56 21.95 38.38
N ALA A 359 1.55 22.51 37.73
CA ALA A 359 0.18 22.60 38.28
C ALA A 359 -0.57 21.27 38.25
N GLY A 360 0.00 20.23 37.68
CA GLY A 360 -0.55 18.86 37.69
C GLY A 360 -0.66 18.33 39.12
N GLN A 361 -1.64 17.45 39.33
CA GLN A 361 -1.88 16.82 40.66
C GLN A 361 -1.14 15.48 40.81
N GLU A 362 -0.13 15.26 39.98
CA GLU A 362 0.67 14.04 39.97
C GLU A 362 1.45 13.89 41.30
N ARG A 363 1.56 12.66 41.76
CA ARG A 363 2.43 12.30 42.86
C ARG A 363 3.45 11.27 42.41
N PRO A 364 4.76 11.56 42.48
CA PRO A 364 5.38 12.76 43.07
C PRO A 364 5.17 14.03 42.20
N PRO A 365 5.39 15.24 42.78
CA PRO A 365 5.39 16.48 42.02
C PRO A 365 6.42 16.41 40.89
N LEU A 366 6.05 16.88 39.73
CA LEU A 366 6.88 16.80 38.52
C LEU A 366 7.31 18.23 38.11
N THR A 367 8.56 18.37 37.71
CA THR A 367 9.09 19.61 37.12
C THR A 367 9.77 19.33 35.80
N VAL A 368 9.90 20.36 34.99
CA VAL A 368 10.58 20.32 33.68
C VAL A 368 11.47 21.56 33.59
N SER A 369 12.69 21.34 33.14
CA SER A 369 13.63 22.41 32.81
C SER A 369 13.59 22.67 31.30
N ILE A 370 13.59 23.94 30.86
CA ILE A 370 13.46 24.32 29.45
C ILE A 370 14.56 25.28 29.06
N GLY A 371 15.35 24.93 28.02
CA GLY A 371 16.29 25.78 27.35
C GLY A 371 15.70 26.32 26.03
N VAL A 372 16.01 27.57 25.67
CA VAL A 372 15.46 28.21 24.46
C VAL A 372 16.62 28.71 23.61
N SER A 373 16.54 28.51 22.29
CA SER A 373 17.42 29.20 21.33
C SER A 373 16.59 29.75 20.16
N ILE A 374 17.09 30.82 19.54
CA ILE A 374 16.39 31.59 18.50
C ILE A 374 17.23 31.62 17.23
N TYR A 375 16.61 31.27 16.10
CA TYR A 375 17.21 31.47 14.80
C TYR A 375 16.92 32.91 14.30
N PRO A 376 17.88 33.65 13.75
CA PRO A 376 19.30 33.32 13.57
C PRO A 376 20.24 33.77 14.70
N GLU A 377 19.69 34.34 15.80
CA GLU A 377 20.46 35.02 16.85
C GLU A 377 21.42 34.06 17.58
N ASP A 378 20.93 32.89 17.99
CA ASP A 378 21.69 31.90 18.76
C ASP A 378 22.40 30.85 17.88
N GLY A 379 22.12 30.85 16.58
CA GLY A 379 22.74 29.96 15.61
C GLY A 379 22.08 29.97 14.25
N ARG A 380 22.83 29.59 13.21
CA ARG A 380 22.38 29.52 11.82
C ARG A 380 22.33 28.10 11.28
N THR A 381 22.69 27.12 12.09
CA THR A 381 22.59 25.68 11.78
C THR A 381 21.84 24.95 12.88
N ALA A 382 21.26 23.80 12.56
CA ALA A 382 20.59 22.96 13.55
C ALA A 382 21.50 22.65 14.75
N ALA A 383 22.77 22.30 14.49
CA ALA A 383 23.74 21.98 15.53
C ALA A 383 24.01 23.17 16.47
N GLN A 384 24.17 24.42 15.92
CA GLN A 384 24.37 25.59 16.72
C GLN A 384 23.17 25.92 17.61
N LEU A 385 21.95 25.79 17.08
CA LEU A 385 20.72 26.02 17.84
C LEU A 385 20.55 24.99 18.96
N LEU A 386 20.82 23.70 18.68
CA LEU A 386 20.79 22.66 19.70
C LEU A 386 21.80 22.96 20.84
N GLU A 387 23.03 23.28 20.49
CA GLU A 387 24.07 23.63 21.47
C GLU A 387 23.69 24.85 22.31
N ALA A 388 23.08 25.87 21.70
CA ALA A 388 22.65 27.08 22.41
C ALA A 388 21.50 26.77 23.37
N ALA A 389 20.49 26.02 22.92
CA ALA A 389 19.37 25.58 23.76
C ALA A 389 19.84 24.69 24.93
N ASP A 390 20.76 23.75 24.67
CA ASP A 390 21.33 22.89 25.72
C ASP A 390 22.11 23.71 26.77
N ARG A 391 22.92 24.66 26.36
CA ARG A 391 23.61 25.60 27.30
C ARG A 391 22.61 26.36 28.18
N HIS A 392 21.48 26.80 27.64
CA HIS A 392 20.43 27.47 28.38
C HIS A 392 19.73 26.53 29.36
N LEU A 393 19.42 25.33 28.92
CA LEU A 393 18.82 24.25 29.73
C LEU A 393 19.71 23.91 30.94
N TYR A 394 21.00 23.71 30.69
CA TYR A 394 21.97 23.39 31.73
C TYR A 394 22.08 24.49 32.80
N LYS A 395 22.09 25.80 32.41
CA LYS A 395 22.09 26.92 33.36
C LYS A 395 20.86 26.91 34.26
N ARG A 396 19.68 26.57 33.69
CA ARG A 396 18.42 26.48 34.44
C ARG A 396 18.41 25.32 35.43
N LYS A 397 18.89 24.16 35.01
CA LYS A 397 19.04 22.99 35.91
C LYS A 397 19.92 23.31 37.11
N LYS A 398 21.07 23.96 36.90
CA LYS A 398 21.95 24.42 38.01
C LYS A 398 21.27 25.38 38.96
N ALA A 399 20.53 26.36 38.44
CA ALA A 399 19.82 27.33 39.26
C ALA A 399 18.72 26.69 40.11
N ALA A 400 17.99 25.72 39.57
CA ALA A 400 16.96 24.95 40.28
C ALA A 400 17.55 24.10 41.42
N HIS A 401 18.69 23.43 41.20
CA HIS A 401 19.38 22.65 42.22
C HIS A 401 19.91 23.53 43.36
N THR A 402 20.39 24.74 43.07
CA THR A 402 20.92 25.68 44.09
C THR A 402 19.79 26.22 45.01
N GLN A 403 18.59 26.40 44.50
CA GLN A 403 17.42 26.84 45.27
C GLN A 403 16.81 25.73 46.12
N GLY A 404 16.91 24.45 45.72
CA GLY A 404 16.39 23.30 46.50
C GLY A 404 17.25 22.94 47.72
N VAL A 405 18.53 23.35 47.75
CA VAL A 405 19.46 23.11 48.90
C VAL A 405 19.28 24.15 50.04
N SER A 406 18.58 25.27 49.81
CA SER A 406 18.40 26.34 50.81
C SER A 406 17.16 26.23 51.68
N THR A 407 16.35 25.15 51.52
CA THR A 407 15.09 24.92 52.25
C THR A 407 15.03 23.55 52.93
N GLY A 408 16.22 22.97 53.29
CA GLY A 408 16.35 21.76 54.05
C GLY A 408 16.87 22.00 55.48
#